data_e80b9f6abd73aaa3c509c3fb2ca14689
#
_entry.id   e80b9f6abd73aaa3c509c3fb2ca14689
#
_cell.length_a   1.000
_cell.length_b   1.000
_cell.length_c   1.000
_cell.angle_alpha   90.00
_cell.angle_beta   90.00
_cell.angle_gamma   90.00
#
_symmetry.space_group_name_H-M   'P 1'
#
loop_
_entity.id
_entity.type
_entity.pdbx_description
1 polymer ?
#
loop_
_entity_poly.entity_id
_entity_poly.type
_entity_poly.pdbx_seq_one_letter_code
_entity_poly.pdbx_strand_id
1 'polypeptide(L)'
;NKDILYSEWCLNKDDISPQELFNKHKFGGPEGRGMIAKYCVMDCELCIHLLSLLDIIPNNIGMANVSHVPLSYIFLRGQGIKISSLVTKQCTSKNTKIPTLFIDNGAESQEGFEGAIVLEPTPGIYYEDPISVLDFASLYPQSIREKNMSHETFIATKEEIDANPSNYTWMKHIDVNEISYDDYIYETRGKTTHKLKADTQTTCYFASQKKNQSKGIIPLILETLLDQRKKTRKLIKMTDDVAKQKVLDGLQLAYKVTANSVYGQMGARTSSIFFKKIAA
;
A
#
# COMPACT_ATOMS: atom_id res chain seq x y z
N ASN A 1 14.28 1.37 11.34
CA ASN A 1 15.66 1.11 11.71
C ASN A 1 16.08 1.90 12.93
N LYS A 2 15.50 1.55 14.10
CA LYS A 2 15.76 2.25 15.37
C LYS A 2 17.23 2.15 15.81
N ASP A 3 17.85 1.01 15.57
CA ASP A 3 19.24 0.77 15.98
C ASP A 3 20.24 1.62 15.19
N ILE A 4 19.98 1.81 13.90
CA ILE A 4 20.80 2.68 13.03
C ILE A 4 20.65 4.15 13.47
N LEU A 5 19.41 4.60 13.68
CA LEU A 5 19.13 5.97 14.13
C LEU A 5 19.71 6.23 15.52
N TYR A 6 19.62 5.27 16.42
CA TYR A 6 20.21 5.36 17.74
C TYR A 6 21.73 5.45 17.67
N SER A 7 22.39 4.58 16.90
CA SER A 7 23.83 4.57 16.70
C SER A 7 24.35 5.91 16.17
N GLU A 8 23.76 6.41 15.07
CA GLU A 8 24.19 7.68 14.48
C GLU A 8 23.90 8.89 15.39
N TRP A 9 22.72 8.90 16.01
CA TRP A 9 22.31 10.02 16.86
C TRP A 9 23.05 10.04 18.20
N CYS A 10 23.18 8.93 18.89
CA CYS A 10 23.72 8.89 20.25
C CYS A 10 25.25 8.77 20.30
N LEU A 11 25.89 8.23 19.25
CA LEU A 11 27.34 8.01 19.25
C LEU A 11 28.12 9.10 18.48
N ASN A 12 27.51 9.80 17.55
CA ASN A 12 28.18 10.78 16.70
C ASN A 12 27.76 12.23 16.99
N LYS A 13 26.76 12.44 17.83
CA LYS A 13 26.29 13.77 18.16
C LYS A 13 26.62 14.13 19.61
N ASP A 14 27.37 15.22 19.77
CA ASP A 14 27.53 15.89 21.08
C ASP A 14 26.21 16.56 21.46
N ASP A 15 25.79 16.42 22.71
CA ASP A 15 24.60 17.12 23.21
C ASP A 15 24.98 18.45 23.86
N ILE A 16 24.38 19.52 23.40
CA ILE A 16 24.61 20.88 23.94
C ILE A 16 23.25 21.49 24.30
N SER A 17 23.05 21.79 25.57
CA SER A 17 21.82 22.46 26.00
C SER A 17 21.73 23.87 25.45
N PRO A 18 20.51 24.44 25.23
CA PRO A 18 20.35 25.83 24.79
C PRO A 18 21.05 26.84 25.69
N GLN A 19 21.03 26.63 26.99
CA GLN A 19 21.70 27.52 27.97
C GLN A 19 23.22 27.50 27.82
N GLU A 20 23.79 26.32 27.61
CA GLU A 20 25.21 26.16 27.38
C GLU A 20 25.65 26.80 26.06
N LEU A 21 24.85 26.61 24.99
CA LEU A 21 25.08 27.23 23.69
C LEU A 21 25.11 28.78 23.81
N PHE A 22 24.13 29.37 24.50
CA PHE A 22 24.13 30.84 24.75
C PHE A 22 25.33 31.29 25.58
N ASN A 23 25.72 30.56 26.61
CA ASN A 23 26.88 30.88 27.43
C ASN A 23 28.18 30.80 26.61
N LYS A 24 28.38 29.74 25.82
CA LYS A 24 29.54 29.59 24.93
C LYS A 24 29.60 30.73 23.91
N HIS A 25 28.46 31.12 23.33
CA HIS A 25 28.39 32.21 22.37
C HIS A 25 28.77 33.55 23.02
N LYS A 26 28.22 33.84 24.20
CA LYS A 26 28.34 35.14 24.86
C LYS A 26 29.69 35.34 25.60
N PHE A 27 30.18 34.25 26.22
CA PHE A 27 31.33 34.34 27.13
C PHE A 27 32.51 33.45 26.68
N GLY A 28 32.32 32.50 25.75
CA GLY A 28 33.33 31.53 25.39
C GLY A 28 34.36 32.00 24.37
N GLY A 29 34.33 33.28 23.96
CA GLY A 29 35.30 33.84 23.02
C GLY A 29 35.34 33.10 21.65
N PRO A 30 36.48 33.11 20.95
CA PRO A 30 36.65 32.42 19.68
C PRO A 30 36.49 30.92 19.79
N GLU A 31 36.99 30.28 20.84
CA GLU A 31 36.88 28.83 21.07
C GLU A 31 35.44 28.39 21.28
N GLY A 32 34.68 29.11 22.12
CA GLY A 32 33.25 28.82 22.35
C GLY A 32 32.44 28.94 21.06
N ARG A 33 32.71 29.93 20.22
CA ARG A 33 32.08 30.08 18.91
C ARG A 33 32.49 28.97 17.95
N GLY A 34 33.75 28.52 18.00
CA GLY A 34 34.25 27.36 17.22
C GLY A 34 33.54 26.07 17.59
N MET A 35 33.28 25.80 18.87
CA MET A 35 32.49 24.65 19.33
C MET A 35 31.06 24.69 18.80
N ILE A 36 30.41 25.86 18.85
CA ILE A 36 29.05 26.04 18.33
C ILE A 36 29.04 25.81 16.81
N ALA A 37 30.02 26.29 16.06
CA ALA A 37 30.12 26.09 14.61
C ALA A 37 30.30 24.62 14.31
N LYS A 38 31.17 23.89 15.03
CA LYS A 38 31.36 22.45 14.88
C LYS A 38 30.06 21.69 15.12
N TYR A 39 29.32 22.02 16.19
CA TYR A 39 28.02 21.41 16.50
C TYR A 39 27.01 21.64 15.37
N CYS A 40 26.92 22.86 14.86
CA CYS A 40 26.01 23.18 13.76
C CYS A 40 26.35 22.45 12.46
N VAL A 41 27.63 22.33 12.13
CA VAL A 41 28.09 21.55 10.95
C VAL A 41 27.72 20.08 11.12
N MET A 42 27.94 19.50 12.30
CA MET A 42 27.59 18.12 12.59
C MET A 42 26.08 17.86 12.45
N ASP A 43 25.22 18.77 12.89
CA ASP A 43 23.77 18.66 12.70
C ASP A 43 23.38 18.57 11.21
N CYS A 44 24.06 19.32 10.35
CA CYS A 44 23.85 19.26 8.90
C CYS A 44 24.39 17.94 8.29
N GLU A 45 25.56 17.50 8.70
CA GLU A 45 26.20 16.28 8.20
C GLU A 45 25.38 15.03 8.57
N LEU A 46 24.83 14.98 9.79
CA LEU A 46 23.98 13.88 10.24
C LEU A 46 22.75 13.69 9.35
N CYS A 47 22.13 14.75 8.86
CA CYS A 47 21.02 14.65 7.93
C CYS A 47 21.43 13.96 6.63
N ILE A 48 22.62 14.28 6.11
CA ILE A 48 23.14 13.66 4.88
C ILE A 48 23.49 12.19 5.12
N HIS A 49 24.10 11.88 6.27
CA HIS A 49 24.42 10.52 6.68
C HIS A 49 23.16 9.66 6.80
N LEU A 50 22.09 10.17 7.44
CA LEU A 50 20.82 9.48 7.56
C LEU A 50 20.17 9.22 6.20
N LEU A 51 20.18 10.21 5.30
CA LEU A 51 19.67 10.03 3.92
C LEU A 51 20.42 8.92 3.17
N SER A 52 21.74 8.87 3.33
CA SER A 52 22.58 7.85 2.71
C SER A 52 22.41 6.48 3.36
N LEU A 53 22.35 6.42 4.70
CA LEU A 53 22.25 5.17 5.45
C LEU A 53 20.91 4.46 5.25
N LEU A 54 19.85 5.24 5.14
CA LEU A 54 18.49 4.74 4.89
C LEU A 54 18.18 4.55 3.41
N ASP A 55 19.14 4.81 2.52
CA ASP A 55 18.99 4.71 1.06
C ASP A 55 17.73 5.47 0.53
N ILE A 56 17.44 6.63 1.13
CA ILE A 56 16.20 7.38 0.87
C ILE A 56 16.06 7.71 -0.63
N ILE A 57 17.09 8.25 -1.26
CA ILE A 57 17.03 8.68 -2.67
C ILE A 57 16.88 7.49 -3.63
N PRO A 58 17.72 6.43 -3.57
CA PRO A 58 17.57 5.25 -4.43
C PRO A 58 16.21 4.56 -4.28
N ASN A 59 15.73 4.40 -3.05
CA ASN A 59 14.44 3.76 -2.77
C ASN A 59 13.27 4.53 -3.38
N ASN A 60 13.29 5.86 -3.26
CA ASN A 60 12.22 6.70 -3.81
C ASN A 60 12.30 6.83 -5.34
N ILE A 61 13.48 6.78 -5.95
CA ILE A 61 13.63 6.65 -7.41
C ILE A 61 13.01 5.31 -7.86
N GLY A 62 13.29 4.21 -7.17
CA GLY A 62 12.66 2.92 -7.44
C GLY A 62 11.13 3.00 -7.39
N MET A 63 10.57 3.63 -6.36
CA MET A 63 9.13 3.84 -6.22
C MET A 63 8.55 4.72 -7.35
N ALA A 64 9.22 5.81 -7.71
CA ALA A 64 8.81 6.70 -8.80
C ALA A 64 8.72 5.96 -10.14
N ASN A 65 9.73 5.14 -10.43
CA ASN A 65 9.78 4.32 -11.64
C ASN A 65 8.65 3.27 -11.68
N VAL A 66 8.41 2.56 -10.57
CA VAL A 66 7.35 1.55 -10.47
C VAL A 66 5.97 2.17 -10.65
N SER A 67 5.74 3.34 -10.06
CA SER A 67 4.45 4.03 -10.07
C SER A 67 4.25 4.96 -11.28
N HIS A 68 5.28 5.17 -12.10
CA HIS A 68 5.29 6.08 -13.25
C HIS A 68 4.90 7.51 -12.90
N VAL A 69 5.49 8.05 -11.85
CA VAL A 69 5.29 9.42 -11.39
C VAL A 69 6.62 10.17 -11.26
N PRO A 70 6.63 11.50 -11.34
CA PRO A 70 7.82 12.30 -11.02
C PRO A 70 8.29 12.03 -9.58
N LEU A 71 9.61 12.10 -9.35
CA LEU A 71 10.20 11.86 -8.03
C LEU A 71 9.61 12.82 -6.96
N SER A 72 9.30 14.05 -7.31
CA SER A 72 8.65 15.01 -6.43
C SER A 72 7.30 14.52 -5.87
N TYR A 73 6.54 13.72 -6.64
CA TYR A 73 5.25 13.19 -6.19
C TYR A 73 5.41 12.12 -5.10
N ILE A 74 6.57 11.44 -5.04
CA ILE A 74 6.85 10.49 -3.98
C ILE A 74 6.87 11.17 -2.61
N PHE A 75 7.42 12.39 -2.55
CA PHE A 75 7.53 13.17 -1.31
C PHE A 75 6.31 14.05 -1.04
N LEU A 76 5.69 14.61 -2.07
CA LEU A 76 4.68 15.65 -1.93
C LEU A 76 3.24 15.14 -2.06
N ARG A 77 3.03 13.90 -2.52
CA ARG A 77 1.70 13.34 -2.80
C ARG A 77 1.50 12.01 -2.09
N GLY A 78 0.25 11.71 -1.75
CA GLY A 78 -0.14 10.42 -1.14
C GLY A 78 -0.06 9.22 -2.09
N GLN A 79 -0.41 8.04 -1.60
CA GLN A 79 -0.38 6.80 -2.39
C GLN A 79 -1.40 6.81 -3.55
N GLY A 80 -2.51 7.53 -3.41
CA GLY A 80 -3.56 7.58 -4.42
C GLY A 80 -3.05 7.96 -5.81
N ILE A 81 -2.26 9.04 -5.92
CA ILE A 81 -1.74 9.49 -7.22
C ILE A 81 -0.79 8.48 -7.87
N LYS A 82 -0.01 7.74 -7.07
CA LYS A 82 0.91 6.70 -7.55
C LYS A 82 0.14 5.54 -8.18
N ILE A 83 -0.91 5.10 -7.52
CA ILE A 83 -1.76 4.01 -8.01
C ILE A 83 -2.60 4.48 -9.21
N SER A 84 -3.17 5.69 -9.17
CA SER A 84 -3.89 6.24 -10.32
C SER A 84 -3.01 6.33 -11.56
N SER A 85 -1.77 6.79 -11.44
CA SER A 85 -0.82 6.86 -12.56
C SER A 85 -0.51 5.47 -13.12
N LEU A 86 -0.26 4.48 -12.25
CA LEU A 86 0.00 3.11 -12.64
C LEU A 86 -1.19 2.47 -13.38
N VAL A 87 -2.40 2.65 -12.86
CA VAL A 87 -3.65 2.17 -13.48
C VAL A 87 -3.87 2.86 -14.81
N THR A 88 -3.72 4.19 -14.88
CA THR A 88 -3.85 4.98 -16.12
C THR A 88 -2.91 4.47 -17.20
N LYS A 89 -1.63 4.24 -16.86
CA LYS A 89 -0.66 3.68 -17.80
C LYS A 89 -1.09 2.32 -18.32
N GLN A 90 -1.56 1.44 -17.44
CA GLN A 90 -2.00 0.11 -17.82
C GLN A 90 -3.27 0.16 -18.72
N CYS A 91 -4.23 1.03 -18.38
CA CYS A 91 -5.42 1.27 -19.19
C CYS A 91 -5.05 1.78 -20.59
N THR A 92 -4.15 2.76 -20.67
CA THR A 92 -3.64 3.28 -21.95
C THR A 92 -2.99 2.19 -22.79
N SER A 93 -2.15 1.32 -22.18
CA SER A 93 -1.49 0.23 -22.89
C SER A 93 -2.45 -0.83 -23.42
N LYS A 94 -3.62 -0.97 -22.83
CA LYS A 94 -4.71 -1.87 -23.22
C LYS A 94 -5.81 -1.19 -24.05
N ASN A 95 -5.64 0.09 -24.36
CA ASN A 95 -6.64 0.92 -25.03
C ASN A 95 -8.01 0.88 -24.32
N THR A 96 -7.98 0.87 -22.98
CA THR A 96 -9.16 0.84 -22.10
C THR A 96 -9.29 2.17 -21.39
N LYS A 97 -10.52 2.64 -21.23
CA LYS A 97 -10.81 3.89 -20.51
C LYS A 97 -10.97 3.62 -19.00
N ILE A 98 -10.56 4.59 -18.19
CA ILE A 98 -10.89 4.59 -16.77
C ILE A 98 -12.29 5.19 -16.62
N PRO A 99 -13.23 4.51 -15.95
CA PRO A 99 -14.56 5.06 -15.73
C PRO A 99 -14.48 6.29 -14.81
N THR A 100 -15.31 7.28 -15.07
CA THR A 100 -15.55 8.36 -14.11
C THR A 100 -16.49 7.83 -13.04
N LEU A 101 -16.01 7.71 -11.81
CA LEU A 101 -16.84 7.30 -10.70
C LEU A 101 -17.58 8.52 -10.16
N PHE A 102 -18.91 8.51 -10.23
CA PHE A 102 -19.74 9.47 -9.51
C PHE A 102 -19.97 8.91 -8.11
N ILE A 103 -19.37 9.55 -7.11
CA ILE A 103 -19.61 9.19 -5.71
C ILE A 103 -20.88 9.95 -5.30
N ASP A 104 -21.97 9.22 -5.13
CA ASP A 104 -23.16 9.77 -4.49
C ASP A 104 -22.87 9.95 -2.99
N ASN A 105 -22.81 11.21 -2.57
CA ASN A 105 -22.51 11.58 -1.19
C ASN A 105 -23.68 11.31 -0.22
N GLY A 106 -24.80 10.80 -0.70
CA GLY A 106 -26.02 10.57 0.10
C GLY A 106 -26.09 9.20 0.76
N ALA A 107 -26.63 8.21 0.08
CA ALA A 107 -26.95 6.90 0.66
C ALA A 107 -25.71 6.00 0.91
N GLU A 108 -24.73 6.00 0.00
CA GLU A 108 -23.51 5.19 0.14
C GLU A 108 -22.54 5.70 1.24
N SER A 109 -22.78 6.90 1.81
CA SER A 109 -21.94 7.44 2.87
C SER A 109 -22.02 6.66 4.19
N GLN A 110 -23.09 5.90 4.41
CA GLN A 110 -23.31 5.11 5.61
C GLN A 110 -22.90 3.64 5.49
N GLU A 111 -22.66 3.16 4.27
CA GLU A 111 -22.26 1.78 4.07
C GLU A 111 -20.77 1.54 4.36
N GLY A 112 -20.49 0.53 5.16
CA GLY A 112 -19.15 0.03 5.46
C GLY A 112 -18.85 -1.29 4.75
N PHE A 113 -17.65 -1.79 4.93
CA PHE A 113 -17.27 -3.16 4.58
C PHE A 113 -16.41 -3.75 5.70
N GLU A 114 -16.31 -5.08 5.74
CA GLU A 114 -15.45 -5.76 6.69
C GLU A 114 -13.99 -5.38 6.46
N GLY A 115 -13.26 -5.10 7.54
CA GLY A 115 -11.81 -4.95 7.49
C GLY A 115 -11.11 -6.29 7.78
N ALA A 116 -9.81 -6.24 8.07
CA ALA A 116 -9.09 -7.42 8.52
C ALA A 116 -9.72 -8.01 9.78
N ILE A 117 -9.95 -9.32 9.78
CA ILE A 117 -10.36 -10.07 10.98
C ILE A 117 -9.13 -10.23 11.86
N VAL A 118 -9.16 -9.65 13.04
CA VAL A 118 -8.10 -9.75 14.05
C VAL A 118 -8.65 -10.55 15.22
N LEU A 119 -8.11 -11.75 15.40
CA LEU A 119 -8.47 -12.60 16.54
C LEU A 119 -7.85 -12.06 17.82
N GLU A 120 -8.61 -12.08 18.93
CA GLU A 120 -8.07 -11.74 20.24
C GLU A 120 -6.99 -12.75 20.64
N PRO A 121 -5.77 -12.30 20.97
CA PRO A 121 -4.70 -13.20 21.37
C PRO A 121 -4.99 -13.75 22.77
N THR A 122 -4.67 -15.01 23.02
CA THR A 122 -4.60 -15.54 24.37
C THR A 122 -3.33 -15.07 25.04
N PRO A 123 -3.36 -14.17 26.03
CA PRO A 123 -2.16 -13.67 26.68
C PRO A 123 -1.40 -14.80 27.40
N GLY A 124 -0.08 -14.86 27.22
CA GLY A 124 0.75 -15.87 27.89
C GLY A 124 2.17 -15.93 27.33
N ILE A 125 3.01 -16.71 28.00
CA ILE A 125 4.33 -17.08 27.51
C ILE A 125 4.26 -18.53 27.07
N TYR A 126 4.54 -18.79 25.79
CA TYR A 126 4.50 -20.11 25.17
C TYR A 126 5.93 -20.61 24.96
N TYR A 127 6.40 -21.51 25.82
CA TYR A 127 7.79 -21.98 25.81
C TYR A 127 7.95 -23.53 25.81
N GLU A 128 6.82 -24.25 25.94
CA GLU A 128 6.87 -25.72 26.04
C GLU A 128 7.03 -26.37 24.67
N ASP A 129 6.32 -25.82 23.66
CA ASP A 129 6.33 -26.36 22.30
C ASP A 129 6.84 -25.33 21.28
N PRO A 130 7.52 -25.78 20.20
CA PRO A 130 7.88 -24.89 19.08
C PRO A 130 6.66 -24.32 18.39
N ILE A 131 6.61 -22.99 18.20
CA ILE A 131 5.52 -22.30 17.51
C ILE A 131 5.94 -22.02 16.07
N SER A 132 5.20 -22.59 15.12
CA SER A 132 5.35 -22.29 13.69
C SER A 132 4.48 -21.11 13.30
N VAL A 133 5.08 -20.08 12.69
CA VAL A 133 4.37 -18.93 12.15
C VAL A 133 4.26 -19.07 10.63
N LEU A 134 3.02 -19.16 10.14
CA LEU A 134 2.71 -19.24 8.71
C LEU A 134 2.03 -17.95 8.26
N ASP A 135 2.49 -17.40 7.13
CA ASP A 135 1.93 -16.18 6.51
C ASP A 135 1.70 -16.37 5.02
N PHE A 136 0.57 -15.86 4.53
CA PHE A 136 0.28 -15.85 3.10
C PHE A 136 1.12 -14.80 2.36
N ALA A 137 1.80 -15.21 1.31
CA ALA A 137 2.59 -14.30 0.50
C ALA A 137 1.68 -13.32 -0.27
N SER A 138 1.49 -12.10 0.25
CA SER A 138 0.66 -11.05 -0.34
C SER A 138 -0.80 -11.46 -0.51
N LEU A 139 -1.49 -11.78 0.59
CA LEU A 139 -2.85 -12.34 0.61
C LEU A 139 -3.83 -11.58 -0.30
N TYR A 140 -4.08 -10.28 -0.04
CA TYR A 140 -5.03 -9.49 -0.84
C TYR A 140 -4.69 -9.40 -2.34
N PRO A 141 -3.44 -9.07 -2.74
CA PRO A 141 -3.06 -9.11 -4.15
C PRO A 141 -3.28 -10.45 -4.83
N GLN A 142 -3.02 -11.56 -4.13
CA GLN A 142 -3.21 -12.89 -4.68
C GLN A 142 -4.69 -13.25 -4.81
N SER A 143 -5.52 -12.90 -3.84
CA SER A 143 -6.97 -13.13 -3.87
C SER A 143 -7.63 -12.39 -5.04
N ILE A 144 -7.28 -11.11 -5.23
CA ILE A 144 -7.75 -10.30 -6.36
C ILE A 144 -7.34 -10.92 -7.69
N ARG A 145 -6.09 -11.41 -7.77
CA ARG A 145 -5.56 -12.02 -8.97
C ARG A 145 -6.23 -13.35 -9.29
N GLU A 146 -6.41 -14.22 -8.29
CA GLU A 146 -7.02 -15.54 -8.43
C GLU A 146 -8.49 -15.45 -8.84
N LYS A 147 -9.21 -14.54 -8.25
CA LYS A 147 -10.63 -14.32 -8.52
C LYS A 147 -10.90 -13.37 -9.69
N ASN A 148 -9.84 -12.87 -10.33
CA ASN A 148 -9.92 -11.93 -11.47
C ASN A 148 -10.76 -10.69 -11.18
N MET A 149 -10.62 -10.11 -9.96
CA MET A 149 -11.43 -8.98 -9.53
C MET A 149 -10.91 -7.67 -10.12
N SER A 150 -11.71 -7.03 -10.96
CA SER A 150 -11.43 -5.73 -11.56
C SER A 150 -12.76 -5.06 -11.93
N HIS A 151 -12.75 -3.77 -12.18
CA HIS A 151 -13.96 -3.01 -12.55
C HIS A 151 -14.63 -3.60 -13.81
N GLU A 152 -13.85 -3.91 -14.83
CA GLU A 152 -14.34 -4.44 -16.11
C GLU A 152 -14.66 -5.94 -16.10
N THR A 153 -14.23 -6.65 -15.06
CA THR A 153 -14.58 -8.06 -14.88
C THR A 153 -15.78 -8.26 -13.96
N PHE A 154 -16.20 -7.22 -13.25
CA PHE A 154 -17.43 -7.24 -12.48
C PHE A 154 -18.64 -7.36 -13.41
N ILE A 155 -19.54 -8.27 -13.11
CA ILE A 155 -20.74 -8.53 -13.91
C ILE A 155 -21.95 -7.88 -13.27
N ALA A 156 -22.32 -8.33 -12.07
CA ALA A 156 -23.47 -7.84 -11.32
C ALA A 156 -23.44 -8.37 -9.89
N THR A 157 -24.33 -7.86 -9.05
CA THR A 157 -24.68 -8.50 -7.77
C THR A 157 -25.81 -9.51 -7.99
N LYS A 158 -25.99 -10.40 -7.02
CA LYS A 158 -27.09 -11.37 -7.04
C LYS A 158 -28.45 -10.66 -7.10
N GLU A 159 -28.60 -9.58 -6.35
CA GLU A 159 -29.83 -8.76 -6.32
C GLU A 159 -30.14 -8.16 -7.71
N GLU A 160 -29.12 -7.63 -8.42
CA GLU A 160 -29.27 -7.09 -9.76
C GLU A 160 -29.69 -8.17 -10.78
N ILE A 161 -29.15 -9.39 -10.61
CA ILE A 161 -29.50 -10.54 -11.46
C ILE A 161 -30.93 -11.02 -11.17
N ASP A 162 -31.29 -11.13 -9.90
CA ASP A 162 -32.62 -11.59 -9.48
C ASP A 162 -33.70 -10.58 -9.88
N ALA A 163 -33.40 -9.29 -9.88
CA ALA A 163 -34.30 -8.25 -10.36
C ALA A 163 -34.54 -8.28 -11.87
N ASN A 164 -33.53 -8.64 -12.68
CA ASN A 164 -33.60 -8.64 -14.15
C ASN A 164 -32.92 -9.87 -14.76
N PRO A 165 -33.40 -11.11 -14.55
CA PRO A 165 -32.71 -12.33 -14.97
C PRO A 165 -32.47 -12.41 -16.49
N SER A 166 -33.36 -11.81 -17.29
CA SER A 166 -33.27 -11.82 -18.76
C SER A 166 -32.01 -11.15 -19.30
N ASN A 167 -31.49 -10.14 -18.59
CA ASN A 167 -30.30 -9.38 -18.99
C ASN A 167 -29.00 -10.19 -18.79
N TYR A 168 -29.03 -11.23 -17.98
CA TYR A 168 -27.85 -12.00 -17.55
C TYR A 168 -27.84 -13.45 -18.07
N THR A 169 -28.72 -13.80 -19.00
CA THR A 169 -28.80 -15.16 -19.57
C THR A 169 -27.49 -15.64 -20.21
N TRP A 170 -26.69 -14.71 -20.73
CA TRP A 170 -25.36 -14.95 -21.31
C TRP A 170 -24.33 -15.47 -20.31
N MET A 171 -24.51 -15.24 -18.98
CA MET A 171 -23.61 -15.75 -17.93
C MET A 171 -23.47 -17.28 -17.95
N LYS A 172 -24.48 -18.00 -18.47
CA LYS A 172 -24.43 -19.45 -18.61
C LYS A 172 -23.34 -19.94 -19.58
N HIS A 173 -22.85 -19.06 -20.44
CA HIS A 173 -21.83 -19.37 -21.46
C HIS A 173 -20.40 -19.01 -21.04
N ILE A 174 -20.22 -18.40 -19.88
CA ILE A 174 -18.92 -18.02 -19.33
C ILE A 174 -18.70 -18.66 -17.95
N ASP A 175 -17.42 -18.75 -17.54
CA ASP A 175 -17.09 -19.10 -16.16
C ASP A 175 -17.09 -17.82 -15.30
N VAL A 176 -17.75 -17.89 -14.15
CA VAL A 176 -17.84 -16.79 -13.19
C VAL A 176 -17.26 -17.19 -11.85
N ASN A 177 -16.66 -16.23 -11.16
CA ASN A 177 -16.30 -16.33 -9.76
C ASN A 177 -17.40 -15.68 -8.94
N GLU A 178 -17.99 -16.43 -8.04
CA GLU A 178 -18.95 -15.95 -7.05
C GLU A 178 -18.22 -15.61 -5.77
N ILE A 179 -18.51 -14.43 -5.19
CA ILE A 179 -17.88 -13.91 -3.99
C ILE A 179 -18.95 -13.24 -3.14
N SER A 180 -19.06 -13.67 -1.89
CA SER A 180 -20.00 -13.10 -0.93
C SER A 180 -19.28 -12.47 0.24
N TYR A 181 -19.79 -11.35 0.72
CA TYR A 181 -19.29 -10.66 1.91
C TYR A 181 -20.45 -10.12 2.76
N ASP A 182 -20.20 -9.99 4.07
CA ASP A 182 -21.16 -9.43 4.98
C ASP A 182 -21.24 -7.91 4.84
N ASP A 183 -22.44 -7.37 4.86
CA ASP A 183 -22.64 -5.93 4.81
C ASP A 183 -22.45 -5.30 6.19
N TYR A 184 -21.94 -4.06 6.18
CA TYR A 184 -21.72 -3.26 7.38
C TYR A 184 -22.30 -1.87 7.20
N ILE A 185 -22.86 -1.34 8.26
CA ILE A 185 -23.38 0.03 8.35
C ILE A 185 -22.61 0.82 9.41
N TYR A 186 -22.45 2.11 9.18
CA TYR A 186 -21.88 3.03 10.15
C TYR A 186 -23.01 3.76 10.89
N GLU A 187 -23.10 3.56 12.20
CA GLU A 187 -24.03 4.27 13.06
C GLU A 187 -23.29 5.30 13.91
N THR A 188 -23.68 6.57 13.78
CA THR A 188 -23.09 7.65 14.59
C THR A 188 -23.88 7.80 15.86
N ARG A 189 -23.27 7.51 17.00
CA ARG A 189 -23.82 7.72 18.34
C ARG A 189 -23.04 8.84 19.05
N GLY A 190 -23.63 10.02 19.10
CA GLY A 190 -22.97 11.22 19.64
C GLY A 190 -21.78 11.66 18.79
N LYS A 191 -20.55 11.62 19.34
CA LYS A 191 -19.30 11.99 18.65
C LYS A 191 -18.54 10.80 18.07
N THR A 192 -19.01 9.58 18.29
CA THR A 192 -18.35 8.34 17.85
C THR A 192 -19.16 7.64 16.79
N THR A 193 -18.48 7.16 15.76
CA THR A 193 -19.09 6.32 14.71
C THR A 193 -18.74 4.87 14.99
N HIS A 194 -19.76 4.04 15.10
CA HIS A 194 -19.63 2.60 15.30
C HIS A 194 -19.92 1.87 13.99
N LYS A 195 -19.13 0.86 13.72
CA LYS A 195 -19.33 -0.04 12.59
C LYS A 195 -20.09 -1.26 13.09
N LEU A 196 -21.26 -1.51 12.52
CA LEU A 196 -22.13 -2.62 12.88
C LEU A 196 -22.29 -3.56 11.69
N LYS A 197 -22.24 -4.86 11.95
CA LYS A 197 -22.57 -5.88 10.95
C LYS A 197 -24.08 -5.82 10.68
N ALA A 198 -24.45 -5.74 9.40
CA ALA A 198 -25.83 -5.87 8.97
C ALA A 198 -26.27 -7.35 8.92
N ASP A 199 -27.57 -7.60 8.92
CA ASP A 199 -28.10 -8.95 8.73
C ASP A 199 -28.15 -9.39 7.27
N THR A 200 -27.59 -8.57 6.36
CA THR A 200 -27.55 -8.80 4.91
C THR A 200 -26.15 -9.19 4.46
N GLN A 201 -26.12 -9.95 3.35
CA GLN A 201 -24.90 -10.36 2.70
C GLN A 201 -24.99 -10.04 1.21
N THR A 202 -24.00 -9.35 0.67
CA THR A 202 -23.91 -9.04 -0.75
C THR A 202 -23.12 -10.12 -1.48
N THR A 203 -23.69 -10.69 -2.53
CA THR A 203 -23.01 -11.64 -3.43
C THR A 203 -22.73 -10.97 -4.78
N CYS A 204 -21.47 -11.02 -5.20
CA CYS A 204 -20.98 -10.43 -6.43
C CYS A 204 -20.44 -11.48 -7.40
N TYR A 205 -20.60 -11.22 -8.69
CA TYR A 205 -20.12 -12.10 -9.75
C TYR A 205 -19.06 -11.39 -10.58
N PHE A 206 -17.92 -12.06 -10.76
CA PHE A 206 -16.80 -11.59 -11.60
C PHE A 206 -16.50 -12.61 -12.71
N ALA A 207 -16.19 -12.13 -13.91
CA ALA A 207 -15.76 -12.98 -14.99
C ALA A 207 -14.44 -13.70 -14.63
N SER A 208 -14.41 -15.03 -14.71
CA SER A 208 -13.22 -15.84 -14.45
C SER A 208 -12.23 -15.74 -15.61
N GLN A 209 -10.94 -16.09 -15.37
CA GLN A 209 -9.94 -16.22 -16.45
C GLN A 209 -10.04 -17.50 -17.27
N LYS A 210 -10.93 -18.40 -16.93
CA LYS A 210 -11.12 -19.68 -17.65
C LYS A 210 -11.86 -19.45 -18.97
N LYS A 211 -11.73 -20.39 -19.90
CA LYS A 211 -12.45 -20.41 -21.20
C LYS A 211 -12.23 -19.15 -22.07
N ASN A 212 -10.97 -18.76 -22.29
CA ASN A 212 -10.59 -17.63 -23.16
C ASN A 212 -11.05 -16.23 -22.70
N GLN A 213 -11.45 -16.08 -21.45
CA GLN A 213 -11.74 -14.79 -20.88
C GLN A 213 -10.45 -14.03 -20.56
N SER A 214 -10.47 -12.72 -20.74
CA SER A 214 -9.31 -11.87 -20.51
C SER A 214 -9.07 -11.63 -19.00
N LYS A 215 -7.80 -11.51 -18.65
CA LYS A 215 -7.41 -11.04 -17.32
C LYS A 215 -7.76 -9.59 -17.15
N GLY A 216 -8.38 -9.25 -16.01
CA GLY A 216 -8.70 -7.88 -15.64
C GLY A 216 -7.45 -7.00 -15.45
N ILE A 217 -7.63 -5.70 -15.57
CA ILE A 217 -6.54 -4.71 -15.48
C ILE A 217 -5.89 -4.73 -14.11
N ILE A 218 -6.67 -4.75 -13.02
CA ILE A 218 -6.12 -4.79 -11.65
C ILE A 218 -5.35 -6.11 -11.40
N PRO A 219 -5.89 -7.30 -11.69
CA PRO A 219 -5.14 -8.56 -11.66
C PRO A 219 -3.85 -8.55 -12.49
N LEU A 220 -3.87 -7.94 -13.67
CA LEU A 220 -2.70 -7.84 -14.54
C LEU A 220 -1.61 -6.95 -13.93
N ILE A 221 -1.98 -5.80 -13.36
CA ILE A 221 -1.05 -4.92 -12.64
C ILE A 221 -0.41 -5.68 -11.48
N LEU A 222 -1.22 -6.34 -10.65
CA LEU A 222 -0.75 -7.10 -9.48
C LEU A 222 0.18 -8.24 -9.89
N GLU A 223 -0.14 -8.98 -10.93
CA GLU A 223 0.74 -10.02 -11.48
C GLU A 223 2.08 -9.45 -11.91
N THR A 224 2.06 -8.36 -12.68
CA THR A 224 3.29 -7.70 -13.14
C THR A 224 4.17 -7.25 -11.97
N LEU A 225 3.58 -6.62 -10.95
CA LEU A 225 4.32 -6.16 -9.77
C LEU A 225 4.91 -7.33 -8.97
N LEU A 226 4.13 -8.39 -8.74
CA LEU A 226 4.59 -9.56 -7.99
C LEU A 226 5.67 -10.35 -8.74
N ASP A 227 5.55 -10.47 -10.06
CA ASP A 227 6.55 -11.13 -10.90
C ASP A 227 7.86 -10.33 -10.97
N GLN A 228 7.78 -9.01 -11.13
CA GLN A 228 8.95 -8.15 -11.08
C GLN A 228 9.65 -8.21 -9.71
N ARG A 229 8.87 -8.23 -8.62
CA ARG A 229 9.42 -8.44 -7.28
C ARG A 229 10.15 -9.77 -7.16
N LYS A 230 9.57 -10.85 -7.67
CA LYS A 230 10.19 -12.19 -7.65
C LYS A 230 11.50 -12.22 -8.44
N LYS A 231 11.52 -11.60 -9.63
CA LYS A 231 12.73 -11.46 -10.47
C LYS A 231 13.80 -10.64 -9.75
N THR A 232 13.45 -9.48 -9.18
CA THR A 232 14.38 -8.61 -8.45
C THR A 232 14.99 -9.33 -7.26
N ARG A 233 14.20 -10.07 -6.47
CA ARG A 233 14.71 -10.88 -5.35
C ARG A 233 15.66 -12.00 -5.79
N LYS A 234 15.50 -12.56 -7.00
CA LYS A 234 16.48 -13.50 -7.56
C LYS A 234 17.79 -12.79 -7.92
N LEU A 235 17.70 -11.59 -8.54
CA LEU A 235 18.89 -10.80 -8.90
C LEU A 235 19.71 -10.39 -7.66
N ILE A 236 19.06 -10.04 -6.54
CA ILE A 236 19.75 -9.74 -5.28
C ILE A 236 20.63 -10.92 -4.84
N LYS A 237 20.12 -12.16 -4.95
CA LYS A 237 20.85 -13.38 -4.56
C LYS A 237 22.02 -13.72 -5.52
N MET A 238 22.00 -13.19 -6.73
CA MET A 238 22.97 -13.47 -7.78
C MET A 238 24.04 -12.37 -7.92
N THR A 239 23.98 -11.34 -7.12
CA THR A 239 24.89 -10.19 -7.20
C THR A 239 25.73 -10.11 -5.93
N ASP A 240 27.05 -9.94 -6.10
CA ASP A 240 28.01 -9.78 -4.98
C ASP A 240 28.28 -8.30 -4.66
N ASP A 241 27.84 -7.39 -5.54
CA ASP A 241 27.98 -5.94 -5.37
C ASP A 241 26.95 -5.43 -4.34
N VAL A 242 27.43 -5.04 -3.15
CA VAL A 242 26.64 -4.56 -2.03
C VAL A 242 25.81 -3.30 -2.39
N ALA A 243 26.37 -2.37 -3.16
CA ALA A 243 25.64 -1.17 -3.57
C ALA A 243 24.47 -1.51 -4.49
N LYS A 244 24.71 -2.42 -5.43
CA LYS A 244 23.66 -2.92 -6.33
C LYS A 244 22.61 -3.74 -5.58
N GLN A 245 22.99 -4.54 -4.58
CA GLN A 245 22.05 -5.26 -3.72
C GLN A 245 21.10 -4.29 -3.01
N LYS A 246 21.60 -3.20 -2.45
CA LYS A 246 20.78 -2.18 -1.77
C LYS A 246 19.76 -1.53 -2.72
N VAL A 247 20.20 -1.13 -3.92
CA VAL A 247 19.28 -0.55 -4.93
C VAL A 247 18.21 -1.56 -5.35
N LEU A 248 18.57 -2.82 -5.55
CA LEU A 248 17.62 -3.88 -5.89
C LEU A 248 16.65 -4.18 -4.72
N ASP A 249 17.12 -4.10 -3.47
CA ASP A 249 16.27 -4.29 -2.30
C ASP A 249 15.24 -3.17 -2.17
N GLY A 250 15.63 -1.92 -2.37
CA GLY A 250 14.69 -0.79 -2.47
C GLY A 250 13.65 -0.99 -3.59
N LEU A 251 14.08 -1.48 -4.74
CA LEU A 251 13.18 -1.74 -5.87
C LEU A 251 12.18 -2.87 -5.56
N GLN A 252 12.61 -4.00 -4.96
CA GLN A 252 11.67 -5.08 -4.59
C GLN A 252 10.69 -4.62 -3.50
N LEU A 253 11.11 -3.72 -2.60
CA LEU A 253 10.24 -3.13 -1.61
C LEU A 253 9.20 -2.21 -2.27
N ALA A 254 9.61 -1.41 -3.25
CA ALA A 254 8.70 -0.58 -4.04
C ALA A 254 7.60 -1.41 -4.71
N TYR A 255 7.94 -2.53 -5.33
CA TYR A 255 6.94 -3.47 -5.88
C TYR A 255 5.97 -3.99 -4.82
N LYS A 256 6.48 -4.37 -3.64
CA LYS A 256 5.64 -4.87 -2.54
C LYS A 256 4.65 -3.81 -2.06
N VAL A 257 5.15 -2.61 -1.78
CA VAL A 257 4.33 -1.51 -1.26
C VAL A 257 3.28 -1.09 -2.28
N THR A 258 3.66 -0.96 -3.55
CA THR A 258 2.71 -0.60 -4.62
C THR A 258 1.61 -1.66 -4.77
N ALA A 259 1.94 -2.96 -4.79
CA ALA A 259 0.96 -4.02 -4.90
C ALA A 259 -0.05 -4.03 -3.74
N ASN A 260 0.43 -3.83 -2.51
CA ASN A 260 -0.45 -3.77 -1.34
C ASN A 260 -1.30 -2.48 -1.32
N SER A 261 -0.78 -1.37 -1.87
CA SER A 261 -1.51 -0.11 -1.95
C SER A 261 -2.67 -0.13 -2.95
N VAL A 262 -2.63 -0.99 -3.96
CA VAL A 262 -3.73 -1.13 -4.94
C VAL A 262 -5.03 -1.50 -4.23
N TYR A 263 -5.00 -2.51 -3.35
CA TYR A 263 -6.17 -2.90 -2.55
C TYR A 263 -6.70 -1.75 -1.69
N GLY A 264 -5.81 -1.08 -0.95
CA GLY A 264 -6.20 0.07 -0.11
C GLY A 264 -6.85 1.21 -0.89
N GLN A 265 -6.43 1.43 -2.15
CA GLN A 265 -7.04 2.46 -3.01
C GLN A 265 -8.40 2.05 -3.56
N MET A 266 -8.68 0.76 -3.73
CA MET A 266 -10.03 0.29 -4.09
C MET A 266 -11.02 0.45 -2.93
N GLY A 267 -10.55 0.42 -1.68
CA GLY A 267 -11.38 0.68 -0.51
C GLY A 267 -11.50 2.16 -0.11
N ALA A 268 -10.68 3.04 -0.68
CA ALA A 268 -10.65 4.45 -0.34
C ALA A 268 -11.65 5.25 -1.19
N ARG A 269 -12.71 5.81 -0.58
CA ARG A 269 -13.77 6.58 -1.26
C ARG A 269 -13.25 7.77 -2.09
N THR A 270 -12.14 8.36 -1.70
CA THR A 270 -11.50 9.47 -2.41
C THR A 270 -10.64 9.03 -3.60
N SER A 271 -10.52 7.73 -3.83
CA SER A 271 -9.70 7.18 -4.91
C SER A 271 -10.46 7.14 -6.22
N SER A 272 -9.76 7.45 -7.32
CA SER A 272 -10.32 7.33 -8.68
C SER A 272 -10.65 5.89 -9.11
N ILE A 273 -10.15 4.91 -8.35
CA ILE A 273 -10.40 3.47 -8.57
C ILE A 273 -11.20 2.85 -7.42
N PHE A 274 -11.91 3.67 -6.66
CA PHE A 274 -12.76 3.15 -5.58
C PHE A 274 -13.76 2.13 -6.12
N PHE A 275 -13.84 0.98 -5.47
CA PHE A 275 -14.83 -0.04 -5.80
C PHE A 275 -15.09 -0.91 -4.57
N LYS A 276 -16.14 -0.58 -3.81
CA LYS A 276 -16.52 -1.27 -2.56
C LYS A 276 -16.58 -2.79 -2.74
N LYS A 277 -17.18 -3.26 -3.84
CA LYS A 277 -17.41 -4.69 -4.13
C LYS A 277 -16.12 -5.52 -4.32
N ILE A 278 -14.96 -4.89 -4.46
CA ILE A 278 -13.65 -5.55 -4.44
C ILE A 278 -12.95 -5.39 -3.09
N ALA A 279 -13.27 -4.33 -2.36
CA ALA A 279 -12.62 -4.02 -1.10
C ALA A 279 -13.26 -4.73 0.11
N ALA A 280 -14.52 -5.11 -0.02
CA ALA A 280 -15.33 -5.79 1.00
C ALA A 280 -15.01 -7.27 1.17
#